data_c70f537fc4df62e0de820362f712515a
#
_entry.id   c70f537fc4df62e0de820362f712515a
#
_cell.length_a   1.000
_cell.length_b   1.000
_cell.length_c   1.000
_cell.angle_alpha   90.00
_cell.angle_beta   90.00
_cell.angle_gamma   90.00
#
_symmetry.space_group_name_H-M   'P 1'
#
loop_
_entity.id
_entity.type
_entity.pdbx_description
1 polymer ?
#
loop_
_entity_poly.entity_id
_entity_poly.type
_entity_poly.pdbx_seq_one_letter_code
_entity_poly.pdbx_strand_id
1 'polypeptide(L)'
;RYLFVSNHPFGGMDGMMLADKLIDRFGDARVVVNDLLMYVEPLRPLWIPVNKHGSQNAAYARKFDEEFFGELPILTFPAGLCSRRIDGVVTDTEWKTSFLKKAYASQRQIVPVFVEGRLSNFFYNVDRIRKALGIRFNIEMLWLPDEMFSQKGRHFRIVVGEPIPVAELQHCGSLREQVEEVRKKTYFLENLVAHTSENR
;
A
#
# COMPACT_ATOMS: atom_id res chain seq x y z
N ARG A 1 15.47 10.74 2.70
CA ARG A 1 14.31 10.08 3.35
C ARG A 1 13.30 9.65 2.31
N TYR A 2 12.81 8.40 2.38
CA TYR A 2 11.93 7.81 1.38
C TYR A 2 10.55 7.47 1.96
N LEU A 3 9.52 7.65 1.13
CA LEU A 3 8.17 7.16 1.34
C LEU A 3 7.84 6.21 0.18
N PHE A 4 7.89 4.92 0.45
CA PHE A 4 7.52 3.88 -0.51
C PHE A 4 6.00 3.80 -0.60
N VAL A 5 5.49 3.86 -1.83
CA VAL A 5 4.06 3.93 -2.13
C VAL A 5 3.72 2.81 -3.09
N SER A 6 2.87 1.88 -2.67
CA SER A 6 2.61 0.65 -3.42
C SER A 6 1.12 0.46 -3.73
N ASN A 7 0.84 -0.23 -4.85
CA ASN A 7 -0.44 -0.92 -5.03
C ASN A 7 -0.59 -2.04 -3.99
N HIS A 8 -1.79 -2.58 -3.83
CA HIS A 8 -2.10 -3.47 -2.70
C HIS A 8 -2.84 -4.74 -3.14
N PRO A 9 -2.24 -5.59 -4.00
CA PRO A 9 -2.94 -6.74 -4.59
C PRO A 9 -3.35 -7.82 -3.58
N PHE A 10 -2.55 -8.07 -2.54
CA PHE A 10 -2.75 -9.19 -1.60
C PHE A 10 -3.15 -8.78 -0.18
N GLY A 11 -3.21 -7.49 0.12
CA GLY A 11 -3.51 -7.02 1.47
C GLY A 11 -2.32 -7.17 2.44
N GLY A 12 -2.51 -7.78 3.61
CA GLY A 12 -1.47 -7.88 4.63
C GLY A 12 -0.15 -8.50 4.15
N MET A 13 -0.20 -9.40 3.17
CA MET A 13 0.98 -10.05 2.61
C MET A 13 1.92 -9.06 1.91
N ASP A 14 1.39 -8.08 1.17
CA ASP A 14 2.20 -7.05 0.51
C ASP A 14 3.01 -6.27 1.54
N GLY A 15 2.35 -5.90 2.63
CA GLY A 15 2.99 -5.16 3.73
C GLY A 15 4.17 -5.93 4.32
N MET A 16 4.01 -7.23 4.54
CA MET A 16 5.07 -8.08 5.09
C MET A 16 6.21 -8.28 4.10
N MET A 17 5.90 -8.60 2.83
CA MET A 17 6.93 -8.82 1.80
C MET A 17 7.76 -7.56 1.55
N LEU A 18 7.11 -6.40 1.45
CA LEU A 18 7.82 -5.15 1.21
C LEU A 18 8.57 -4.66 2.45
N ALA A 19 8.03 -4.88 3.66
CA ALA A 19 8.73 -4.57 4.90
C ALA A 19 10.02 -5.38 5.03
N ASP A 20 9.98 -6.69 4.74
CA ASP A 20 11.14 -7.56 4.71
C ASP A 20 12.24 -7.01 3.79
N LYS A 21 11.90 -6.66 2.55
CA LYS A 21 12.85 -6.09 1.59
C LYS A 21 13.41 -4.73 2.02
N LEU A 22 12.59 -3.90 2.65
CA LEU A 22 13.06 -2.61 3.16
C LEU A 22 13.99 -2.79 4.36
N ILE A 23 13.70 -3.71 5.25
CA ILE A 23 14.57 -4.05 6.38
C ILE A 23 15.91 -4.61 5.88
N ASP A 24 15.88 -5.54 4.93
CA ASP A 24 17.10 -6.07 4.30
C ASP A 24 17.97 -4.96 3.71
N ARG A 25 17.36 -3.94 3.13
CA ARG A 25 18.08 -2.86 2.42
C ARG A 25 18.53 -1.71 3.32
N PHE A 26 17.74 -1.36 4.35
CA PHE A 26 17.92 -0.16 5.16
C PHE A 26 18.18 -0.45 6.66
N GLY A 27 18.13 -1.71 7.07
CA GLY A 27 18.31 -2.14 8.45
C GLY A 27 17.04 -2.09 9.30
N ASP A 28 16.13 -1.15 9.02
CA ASP A 28 14.80 -1.03 9.65
C ASP A 28 13.84 -0.27 8.73
N ALA A 29 12.54 -0.40 8.96
CA ALA A 29 11.50 0.27 8.19
C ALA A 29 10.23 0.49 9.02
N ARG A 30 9.33 1.34 8.53
CA ARG A 30 8.00 1.52 9.10
C ARG A 30 6.94 1.31 8.05
N VAL A 31 5.81 0.72 8.44
CA VAL A 31 4.68 0.46 7.53
C VAL A 31 3.42 1.10 8.10
N VAL A 32 2.77 1.91 7.29
CA VAL A 32 1.48 2.52 7.63
C VAL A 32 0.38 1.46 7.50
N VAL A 33 -0.26 1.13 8.61
CA VAL A 33 -1.26 0.07 8.69
C VAL A 33 -2.56 0.56 9.33
N ASN A 34 -3.65 -0.18 9.12
CA ASN A 34 -4.86 0.06 9.91
C ASN A 34 -4.66 -0.46 11.35
N ASP A 35 -5.48 0.04 12.26
CA ASP A 35 -5.44 -0.28 13.70
C ASP A 35 -5.64 -1.77 14.01
N LEU A 36 -6.34 -2.52 13.17
CA LEU A 36 -6.55 -3.96 13.34
C LEU A 36 -5.22 -4.74 13.29
N LEU A 37 -4.25 -4.31 12.50
CA LEU A 37 -2.95 -4.98 12.42
C LEU A 37 -2.10 -4.80 13.68
N MET A 38 -2.46 -3.88 14.56
CA MET A 38 -1.81 -3.71 15.86
C MET A 38 -2.00 -4.89 16.81
N TYR A 39 -2.97 -5.78 16.54
CA TYR A 39 -3.15 -7.03 17.27
C TYR A 39 -2.10 -8.10 16.91
N VAL A 40 -1.34 -7.91 15.83
CA VAL A 40 -0.21 -8.78 15.46
C VAL A 40 1.02 -8.33 16.24
N GLU A 41 1.10 -8.75 17.50
CA GLU A 41 2.11 -8.29 18.47
C GLU A 41 3.57 -8.36 17.98
N PRO A 42 4.04 -9.45 17.35
CA PRO A 42 5.42 -9.54 16.90
C PRO A 42 5.83 -8.47 15.88
N LEU A 43 4.87 -7.92 15.15
CA LEU A 43 5.11 -6.94 14.09
C LEU A 43 4.83 -5.48 14.53
N ARG A 44 4.34 -5.27 15.75
CA ARG A 44 4.04 -3.93 16.28
C ARG A 44 5.17 -2.91 16.15
N PRO A 45 6.45 -3.26 16.34
CA PRO A 45 7.54 -2.30 16.19
C PRO A 45 7.63 -1.69 14.78
N LEU A 46 7.16 -2.43 13.76
CA LEU A 46 7.16 -1.98 12.36
C LEU A 46 5.95 -1.10 12.01
N TRP A 47 4.88 -1.15 12.80
CA TRP A 47 3.60 -0.58 12.41
C TRP A 47 3.43 0.88 12.86
N ILE A 48 3.02 1.72 11.92
CA ILE A 48 2.47 3.05 12.20
C ILE A 48 0.94 2.97 12.00
N PRO A 49 0.15 2.92 13.08
CA PRO A 49 -1.29 2.78 12.96
C PRO A 49 -1.96 4.05 12.43
N VAL A 50 -2.89 3.88 11.48
CA VAL A 50 -3.83 4.93 11.06
C VAL A 50 -5.20 4.57 11.60
N ASN A 51 -5.71 5.38 12.52
CA ASN A 51 -7.05 5.19 13.06
C ASN A 51 -8.12 5.55 12.02
N LYS A 52 -8.97 4.59 11.67
CA LYS A 52 -10.13 4.81 10.77
C LYS A 52 -11.41 5.14 11.54
N HIS A 53 -11.47 4.81 12.83
CA HIS A 53 -12.67 4.89 13.65
C HIS A 53 -12.35 5.46 15.02
N GLY A 54 -12.89 6.63 15.33
CA GLY A 54 -12.80 7.26 16.64
C GLY A 54 -11.89 8.47 16.73
N SER A 55 -11.94 9.17 17.88
CA SER A 55 -11.03 10.26 18.18
C SER A 55 -9.61 9.74 18.22
N GLN A 56 -8.76 10.25 17.33
CA GLN A 56 -7.33 9.93 17.39
C GLN A 56 -6.84 10.25 18.80
N ASN A 57 -6.36 9.25 19.52
CA ASN A 57 -5.60 9.51 20.71
C ASN A 57 -4.42 10.42 20.28
N ALA A 58 -4.28 11.58 20.89
CA ALA A 58 -3.22 12.54 20.57
C ALA A 58 -1.82 11.91 20.59
N ALA A 59 -1.63 10.86 21.38
CA ALA A 59 -0.41 10.07 21.42
C ALA A 59 -0.12 9.32 20.11
N TYR A 60 -1.13 8.72 19.48
CA TYR A 60 -0.96 8.05 18.18
C TYR A 60 -0.66 9.04 17.05
N ALA A 61 -1.35 10.18 17.04
CA ALA A 61 -1.08 11.23 16.06
C ALA A 61 0.35 11.77 16.17
N ARG A 62 0.83 11.98 17.40
CA ARG A 62 2.21 12.42 17.67
C ARG A 62 3.23 11.39 17.21
N LYS A 63 3.06 10.11 17.59
CA LYS A 63 3.94 9.02 17.15
C LYS A 63 3.96 8.89 15.62
N PHE A 64 2.81 9.02 14.96
CA PHE A 64 2.70 9.01 13.51
C PHE A 64 3.55 10.13 12.88
N ASP A 65 3.47 11.35 13.44
CA ASP A 65 4.26 12.47 12.94
C ASP A 65 5.75 12.28 13.23
N GLU A 66 6.13 11.83 14.43
CA GLU A 66 7.52 11.53 14.79
C GLU A 66 8.17 10.55 13.80
N GLU A 67 7.49 9.46 13.42
CA GLU A 67 8.00 8.50 12.44
C GLU A 67 8.13 9.14 11.04
N PHE A 68 7.16 9.98 10.62
CA PHE A 68 7.25 10.66 9.33
C PHE A 68 8.38 11.69 9.26
N PHE A 69 8.74 12.33 10.36
CA PHE A 69 9.88 13.25 10.43
C PHE A 69 11.21 12.56 10.73
N GLY A 70 11.19 11.28 11.11
CA GLY A 70 12.37 10.44 11.31
C GLY A 70 13.12 10.09 10.02
N GLU A 71 14.17 9.30 10.14
CA GLU A 71 15.04 8.92 9.01
C GLU A 71 14.69 7.58 8.35
N LEU A 72 13.96 6.71 9.05
CA LEU A 72 13.61 5.39 8.55
C LEU A 72 12.72 5.45 7.31
N PRO A 73 12.87 4.54 6.35
CA PRO A 73 11.96 4.43 5.23
C PRO A 73 10.56 4.06 5.70
N ILE A 74 9.56 4.65 5.06
CA ILE A 74 8.15 4.39 5.38
C ILE A 74 7.49 3.75 4.16
N LEU A 75 6.74 2.69 4.38
CA LEU A 75 5.87 2.05 3.38
C LEU A 75 4.41 2.43 3.63
N THR A 76 3.69 2.75 2.57
CA THR A 76 2.25 3.02 2.64
C THR A 76 1.51 2.46 1.42
N PHE A 77 0.24 2.11 1.65
CA PHE A 77 -0.71 1.66 0.63
C PHE A 77 -1.86 2.67 0.56
N PRO A 78 -1.82 3.64 -0.37
CA PRO A 78 -2.73 4.78 -0.37
C PRO A 78 -4.21 4.43 -0.56
N ALA A 79 -4.51 3.31 -1.23
CA ALA A 79 -5.87 2.78 -1.36
C ALA A 79 -6.48 2.43 0.00
N GLY A 80 -5.65 2.01 0.97
CA GLY A 80 -6.05 1.62 2.32
C GLY A 80 -6.90 0.35 2.40
N LEU A 81 -7.08 -0.33 1.28
CA LEU A 81 -7.71 -1.65 1.11
C LEU A 81 -6.96 -2.39 0.02
N CYS A 82 -6.95 -3.73 0.07
CA CYS A 82 -6.43 -4.52 -1.03
C CYS A 82 -7.22 -4.27 -2.31
N SER A 83 -6.56 -4.49 -3.46
CA SER A 83 -7.13 -4.26 -4.80
C SER A 83 -8.48 -4.95 -4.98
N ARG A 84 -9.32 -4.38 -5.81
CA ARG A 84 -10.67 -4.84 -6.12
C ARG A 84 -10.83 -5.09 -7.62
N ARG A 85 -11.83 -5.90 -7.99
CA ARG A 85 -12.22 -6.01 -9.38
C ARG A 85 -13.19 -4.87 -9.72
N ILE A 86 -12.72 -3.90 -10.51
CA ILE A 86 -13.45 -2.74 -10.98
C ILE A 86 -13.53 -2.87 -12.50
N ASP A 87 -14.73 -2.90 -13.05
CA ASP A 87 -14.98 -3.04 -14.50
C ASP A 87 -14.19 -4.20 -15.16
N GLY A 88 -14.07 -5.32 -14.45
CA GLY A 88 -13.38 -6.52 -14.92
C GLY A 88 -11.86 -6.53 -14.65
N VAL A 89 -11.26 -5.38 -14.32
CA VAL A 89 -9.83 -5.22 -14.04
C VAL A 89 -9.57 -5.26 -12.54
N VAL A 90 -8.52 -5.98 -12.14
CA VAL A 90 -8.06 -5.96 -10.74
C VAL A 90 -7.14 -4.76 -10.55
N THR A 91 -7.57 -3.81 -9.75
CA THR A 91 -6.84 -2.57 -9.49
C THR A 91 -7.18 -2.04 -8.09
N ASP A 92 -6.38 -1.13 -7.58
CA ASP A 92 -6.68 -0.43 -6.34
C ASP A 92 -7.90 0.48 -6.50
N THR A 93 -8.64 0.63 -5.41
CA THR A 93 -9.60 1.71 -5.26
C THR A 93 -8.88 3.07 -5.29
N GLU A 94 -9.64 4.15 -5.27
CA GLU A 94 -9.09 5.51 -5.27
C GLU A 94 -8.01 5.68 -4.18
N TRP A 95 -6.87 6.23 -4.57
CA TRP A 95 -5.79 6.55 -3.66
C TRP A 95 -6.08 7.82 -2.86
N LYS A 96 -5.82 7.76 -1.57
CA LYS A 96 -6.06 8.89 -0.64
C LYS A 96 -4.93 9.90 -0.71
N THR A 97 -5.27 11.17 -0.51
CA THR A 97 -4.30 12.27 -0.54
C THR A 97 -3.42 12.37 0.70
N SER A 98 -3.73 11.62 1.76
CA SER A 98 -3.06 11.75 3.07
C SER A 98 -1.56 11.46 3.03
N PHE A 99 -1.12 10.45 2.27
CA PHE A 99 0.29 10.12 2.14
C PHE A 99 1.09 11.26 1.51
N LEU A 100 0.51 11.90 0.48
CA LEU A 100 1.16 12.99 -0.23
C LEU A 100 1.29 14.25 0.64
N LYS A 101 0.24 14.57 1.43
CA LYS A 101 0.32 15.66 2.43
C LYS A 101 1.45 15.42 3.43
N LYS A 102 1.62 14.17 3.89
CA LYS A 102 2.71 13.81 4.81
C LYS A 102 4.07 13.84 4.13
N ALA A 103 4.17 13.40 2.86
CA ALA A 103 5.39 13.50 2.08
C ALA A 103 5.85 14.96 1.94
N TYR A 104 4.92 15.87 1.65
CA TYR A 104 5.22 17.32 1.60
C TYR A 104 5.70 17.86 2.95
N ALA A 105 4.98 17.56 4.03
CA ALA A 105 5.32 18.07 5.36
C ALA A 105 6.70 17.56 5.83
N SER A 106 7.05 16.32 5.52
CA SER A 106 8.31 15.70 5.95
C SER A 106 9.43 15.74 4.89
N GLN A 107 9.16 16.33 3.71
CA GLN A 107 10.11 16.43 2.58
C GLN A 107 10.68 15.06 2.16
N ARG A 108 9.87 14.01 2.23
CA ARG A 108 10.24 12.67 1.78
C ARG A 108 10.07 12.53 0.28
N GLN A 109 11.05 11.92 -0.37
CA GLN A 109 10.90 11.51 -1.77
C GLN A 109 9.94 10.31 -1.85
N ILE A 110 9.06 10.32 -2.83
CA ILE A 110 8.11 9.24 -3.07
C ILE A 110 8.76 8.20 -3.98
N VAL A 111 8.77 6.96 -3.53
CA VAL A 111 9.28 5.83 -4.33
C VAL A 111 8.08 4.95 -4.70
N PRO A 112 7.66 4.97 -5.97
CA PRO A 112 6.58 4.09 -6.44
C PRO A 112 7.06 2.64 -6.46
N VAL A 113 6.21 1.74 -5.99
CA VAL A 113 6.46 0.29 -5.97
C VAL A 113 5.27 -0.42 -6.56
N PHE A 114 5.50 -1.32 -7.50
CA PHE A 114 4.48 -2.19 -8.06
C PHE A 114 4.71 -3.63 -7.63
N VAL A 115 3.67 -4.24 -7.06
CA VAL A 115 3.62 -5.65 -6.72
C VAL A 115 2.71 -6.35 -7.72
N GLU A 116 3.26 -7.30 -8.48
CA GLU A 116 2.48 -8.14 -9.40
C GLU A 116 1.68 -9.17 -8.62
N GLY A 117 0.39 -9.28 -8.91
CA GLY A 117 -0.44 -10.34 -8.36
C GLY A 117 -1.91 -9.97 -8.18
N ARG A 118 -2.64 -10.97 -7.71
CA ARG A 118 -4.08 -10.86 -7.45
C ARG A 118 -4.53 -11.94 -6.47
N LEU A 119 -5.62 -11.65 -5.76
CA LEU A 119 -6.33 -12.65 -4.95
C LEU A 119 -7.17 -13.58 -5.83
N SER A 120 -7.80 -14.56 -5.21
CA SER A 120 -8.63 -15.54 -5.92
C SER A 120 -9.90 -14.92 -6.53
N ASN A 121 -10.47 -15.60 -7.50
CA ASN A 121 -11.78 -15.20 -8.02
C ASN A 121 -12.89 -15.31 -6.96
N PHE A 122 -12.73 -16.20 -5.98
CA PHE A 122 -13.64 -16.33 -4.85
C PHE A 122 -13.69 -15.02 -4.06
N PHE A 123 -12.53 -14.46 -3.67
CA PHE A 123 -12.46 -13.21 -2.94
C PHE A 123 -13.21 -12.06 -3.66
N TYR A 124 -12.96 -11.88 -4.95
CA TYR A 124 -13.63 -10.83 -5.73
C TYR A 124 -15.11 -11.08 -5.95
N ASN A 125 -15.54 -12.35 -6.03
CA ASN A 125 -16.96 -12.68 -6.15
C ASN A 125 -17.70 -12.40 -4.83
N VAL A 126 -17.09 -12.70 -3.68
CA VAL A 126 -17.66 -12.36 -2.36
C VAL A 126 -17.80 -10.85 -2.23
N ASP A 127 -16.77 -10.07 -2.60
CA ASP A 127 -16.85 -8.59 -2.61
C ASP A 127 -18.00 -8.07 -3.50
N ARG A 128 -18.16 -8.65 -4.69
CA ARG A 128 -19.23 -8.27 -5.62
C ARG A 128 -20.63 -8.58 -5.05
N ILE A 129 -20.81 -9.80 -4.51
CA ILE A 129 -22.09 -10.22 -3.91
C ILE A 129 -22.41 -9.34 -2.71
N ARG A 130 -21.44 -9.12 -1.83
CA ARG A 130 -21.58 -8.25 -0.67
C ARG A 130 -22.07 -6.86 -1.04
N LYS A 131 -21.46 -6.25 -2.07
CA LYS A 131 -21.85 -4.93 -2.57
C LYS A 131 -23.27 -4.93 -3.16
N ALA A 132 -23.63 -5.96 -3.91
CA ALA A 132 -24.98 -6.12 -4.46
C ALA A 132 -26.06 -6.25 -3.36
N LEU A 133 -25.71 -6.88 -2.24
CA LEU A 133 -26.57 -7.00 -1.05
C LEU A 133 -26.57 -5.75 -0.14
N GLY A 134 -25.81 -4.71 -0.48
CA GLY A 134 -25.70 -3.49 0.34
C GLY A 134 -24.99 -3.66 1.67
N ILE A 135 -24.26 -4.75 1.88
CA ILE A 135 -23.53 -5.01 3.12
C ILE A 135 -22.31 -4.10 3.17
N ARG A 136 -22.23 -3.21 4.16
CA ARG A 136 -21.15 -2.21 4.31
C ARG A 136 -19.86 -2.79 4.87
N PHE A 137 -19.93 -3.83 5.70
CA PHE A 137 -18.77 -4.49 6.28
C PHE A 137 -18.05 -5.34 5.23
N ASN A 138 -16.72 -5.22 5.14
CA ASN A 138 -15.90 -5.93 4.15
C ASN A 138 -15.68 -7.39 4.57
N ILE A 139 -16.71 -8.23 4.50
CA ILE A 139 -16.67 -9.62 4.96
C ILE A 139 -15.63 -10.46 4.21
N GLU A 140 -15.34 -10.14 2.94
CA GLU A 140 -14.31 -10.81 2.14
C GLU A 140 -12.92 -10.72 2.77
N MET A 141 -12.67 -9.71 3.63
CA MET A 141 -11.39 -9.56 4.32
C MET A 141 -11.11 -10.69 5.32
N LEU A 142 -12.14 -11.40 5.76
CA LEU A 142 -11.99 -12.55 6.66
C LEU A 142 -11.24 -13.72 5.99
N TRP A 143 -11.25 -13.79 4.66
CA TRP A 143 -10.53 -14.81 3.89
C TRP A 143 -9.09 -14.43 3.53
N LEU A 144 -8.62 -13.23 3.90
CA LEU A 144 -7.23 -12.83 3.59
C LEU A 144 -6.17 -13.79 4.17
N PRO A 145 -6.32 -14.39 5.36
CA PRO A 145 -5.38 -15.40 5.82
C PRO A 145 -5.32 -16.62 4.89
N ASP A 146 -6.47 -17.14 4.47
CA ASP A 146 -6.53 -18.29 3.54
C ASP A 146 -5.95 -17.94 2.18
N GLU A 147 -6.25 -16.75 1.66
CA GLU A 147 -5.65 -16.21 0.44
C GLU A 147 -4.12 -16.14 0.54
N MET A 148 -3.58 -15.67 1.67
CA MET A 148 -2.15 -15.61 1.92
C MET A 148 -1.51 -17.00 1.92
N PHE A 149 -2.10 -17.96 2.64
CA PHE A 149 -1.58 -19.34 2.67
C PHE A 149 -1.67 -20.04 1.31
N SER A 150 -2.67 -19.70 0.50
CA SER A 150 -2.81 -20.22 -0.86
C SER A 150 -1.70 -19.78 -1.82
N GLN A 151 -0.96 -18.74 -1.46
CA GLN A 151 0.18 -18.23 -2.23
C GLN A 151 1.50 -18.94 -1.91
N LYS A 152 1.52 -19.88 -0.97
CA LYS A 152 2.74 -20.59 -0.57
C LYS A 152 3.44 -21.24 -1.78
N GLY A 153 4.72 -20.98 -1.90
CA GLY A 153 5.54 -21.52 -3.01
C GLY A 153 5.42 -20.75 -4.33
N ARG A 154 4.65 -19.68 -4.39
CA ARG A 154 4.59 -18.82 -5.57
C ARG A 154 5.70 -17.78 -5.56
N HIS A 155 6.11 -17.36 -6.73
CA HIS A 155 7.05 -16.27 -6.93
C HIS A 155 6.28 -14.99 -7.28
N PHE A 156 6.65 -13.88 -6.65
CA PHE A 156 6.07 -12.58 -6.89
C PHE A 156 7.13 -11.64 -7.45
N ARG A 157 6.71 -10.80 -8.39
CA ARG A 157 7.57 -9.74 -8.90
C ARG A 157 7.24 -8.44 -8.20
N ILE A 158 8.30 -7.76 -7.77
CA ILE A 158 8.23 -6.44 -7.17
C ILE A 158 9.12 -5.54 -8.01
N VAL A 159 8.56 -4.44 -8.50
CA VAL A 159 9.30 -3.43 -9.25
C VAL A 159 9.32 -2.15 -8.46
N VAL A 160 10.51 -1.63 -8.22
CA VAL A 160 10.72 -0.36 -7.53
C VAL A 160 11.10 0.68 -8.57
N GLY A 161 10.35 1.78 -8.61
CA GLY A 161 10.60 2.89 -9.52
C GLY A 161 11.60 3.89 -8.95
N GLU A 162 11.91 4.90 -9.76
CA GLU A 162 12.81 5.98 -9.36
C GLU A 162 12.15 6.89 -8.31
N PRO A 163 12.93 7.40 -7.35
CA PRO A 163 12.44 8.33 -6.36
C PRO A 163 11.94 9.63 -7.00
N ILE A 164 10.77 10.08 -6.62
CA ILE A 164 10.13 11.30 -7.11
C ILE A 164 10.24 12.35 -5.99
N PRO A 165 11.02 13.43 -6.18
CA PRO A 165 11.02 14.58 -5.29
C PRO A 165 9.61 15.19 -5.24
N VAL A 166 9.08 15.46 -4.03
CA VAL A 166 7.71 16.01 -3.92
C VAL A 166 7.55 17.36 -4.64
N ALA A 167 8.61 18.12 -4.79
CA ALA A 167 8.59 19.38 -5.53
C ALA A 167 8.21 19.20 -7.01
N GLU A 168 8.59 18.08 -7.63
CA GLU A 168 8.27 17.79 -9.03
C GLU A 168 6.76 17.54 -9.22
N LEU A 169 6.04 17.11 -8.20
CA LEU A 169 4.61 16.86 -8.28
C LEU A 169 3.77 18.14 -8.26
N GLN A 170 4.33 19.26 -7.79
CA GLN A 170 3.60 20.54 -7.70
C GLN A 170 3.11 21.04 -9.05
N HIS A 171 3.79 20.67 -10.14
CA HIS A 171 3.42 21.04 -11.51
C HIS A 171 2.22 20.24 -12.05
N CYS A 172 1.83 19.16 -11.38
CA CYS A 172 0.73 18.28 -11.81
C CYS A 172 -0.67 18.81 -11.43
N GLY A 173 -0.80 20.04 -10.93
CA GLY A 173 -2.08 20.64 -10.58
C GLY A 173 -2.51 20.40 -9.13
N SER A 174 -3.80 20.08 -8.91
CA SER A 174 -4.37 19.86 -7.59
C SER A 174 -3.74 18.65 -6.90
N LEU A 175 -3.84 18.60 -5.56
CA LEU A 175 -3.34 17.48 -4.77
C LEU A 175 -3.89 16.12 -5.24
N ARG A 176 -5.11 16.09 -5.78
CA ARG A 176 -5.74 14.89 -6.31
C ARG A 176 -5.10 14.45 -7.63
N GLU A 177 -4.82 15.38 -8.52
CA GLU A 177 -4.10 15.13 -9.78
C GLU A 177 -2.68 14.65 -9.51
N GLN A 178 -2.01 15.22 -8.51
CA GLN A 178 -0.68 14.76 -8.08
C GLN A 178 -0.71 13.31 -7.56
N VAL A 179 -1.72 12.94 -6.78
CA VAL A 179 -1.91 11.55 -6.31
C VAL A 179 -2.14 10.61 -7.50
N GLU A 180 -2.97 11.01 -8.47
CA GLU A 180 -3.19 10.20 -9.68
C GLU A 180 -1.93 10.07 -10.52
N GLU A 181 -1.09 11.09 -10.56
CA GLU A 181 0.22 11.00 -11.25
C GLU A 181 1.14 9.96 -10.57
N VAL A 182 1.23 9.97 -9.24
CA VAL A 182 1.98 8.95 -8.50
C VAL A 182 1.40 7.56 -8.75
N ARG A 183 0.08 7.43 -8.73
CA ARG A 183 -0.62 6.17 -9.02
C ARG A 183 -0.31 5.67 -10.43
N LYS A 184 -0.40 6.53 -11.44
CA LYS A 184 -0.04 6.19 -12.84
C LYS A 184 1.40 5.72 -12.95
N LYS A 185 2.34 6.43 -12.34
CA LYS A 185 3.76 6.03 -12.32
C LYS A 185 3.94 4.66 -11.66
N THR A 186 3.23 4.37 -10.57
CA THR A 186 3.25 3.06 -9.91
C THR A 186 2.75 1.95 -10.84
N TYR A 187 1.59 2.13 -11.47
CA TYR A 187 1.03 1.12 -12.39
C TYR A 187 1.82 1.01 -13.70
N PHE A 188 2.48 2.07 -14.15
CA PHE A 188 3.36 2.02 -15.32
C PHE A 188 4.53 1.02 -15.14
N LEU A 189 4.98 0.77 -13.90
CA LEU A 189 6.00 -0.23 -13.59
C LEU A 189 5.58 -1.65 -13.96
N GLU A 190 4.28 -1.93 -14.11
CA GLU A 190 3.77 -3.21 -14.59
C GLU A 190 4.33 -3.56 -15.98
N ASN A 191 4.49 -2.58 -16.85
CA ASN A 191 5.05 -2.80 -18.19
C ASN A 191 6.50 -3.31 -18.14
N LEU A 192 7.27 -2.96 -17.12
CA LEU A 192 8.64 -3.45 -16.93
C LEU A 192 8.65 -4.92 -16.51
N VAL A 193 7.57 -5.39 -15.86
CA VAL A 193 7.38 -6.81 -15.53
C VAL A 193 7.18 -7.64 -16.80
N ALA A 194 6.36 -7.15 -17.73
CA ALA A 194 6.01 -7.86 -18.96
C ALA A 194 7.24 -8.12 -19.84
N HIS A 195 8.08 -7.12 -20.05
CA HIS A 195 9.27 -7.23 -20.90
C HIS A 195 10.37 -8.17 -20.36
N THR A 196 10.43 -8.38 -19.04
CA THR A 196 11.40 -9.32 -18.44
C THR A 196 10.98 -10.78 -18.61
N SER A 197 9.73 -11.06 -18.93
CA SER A 197 9.17 -12.41 -19.11
C SER A 197 9.41 -12.96 -20.52
N GLU A 198 9.58 -12.11 -21.52
CA GLU A 198 9.77 -12.49 -22.94
C GLU A 198 11.24 -12.87 -23.26
N ASN A 199 12.17 -12.55 -22.35
CA ASN A 199 13.60 -12.79 -22.53
C ASN A 199 14.15 -13.99 -21.72
N ARG A 200 13.29 -14.92 -21.29
CA ARG A 200 13.69 -16.18 -20.61
C ARG A 200 13.06 -17.40 -21.35
#